data_e1ad19c483fde1a63a1ea5cf0c5ee651
#
_entry.id   e1ad19c483fde1a63a1ea5cf0c5ee651
#
_cell.length_a   1.000
_cell.length_b   1.000
_cell.length_c   1.000
_cell.angle_alpha   90.00
_cell.angle_beta   90.00
_cell.angle_gamma   90.00
#
_symmetry.space_group_name_H-M   'P 1'
#
loop_
_entity.id
_entity.type
_entity.pdbx_description
1 polymer ?
#
loop_
_entity_poly.entity_id
_entity_poly.type
_entity_poly.pdbx_seq_one_letter_code
_entity_poly.pdbx_strand_id
1 'polypeptide(L)'
;GYAQGGARVTVSSPGGALPISLADQVASHNTRSVPGFKNGFDSGDIVFVFGGNNDPLTQAALVGAAATTPAAAVAAVQTAGTELATLVKNEILAKGATRVAVFLLPDGSASPRFAAADAQTKAFVAQLFAAFNTALLTGLSGSSAQIIDSGAIFAAVRANPGSFGFTNVDSVACSAAKISAITGGQVTDGSSLFCNASPGVPFNGLATGASASTYLFADGVHPTTGGHKFLADQVWGKLKEFGWVPSNL
;
A
#
# COMPACT_ATOMS: atom_id res chain seq x y z
N GLY A 1 9.22 12.23 -3.55
CA GLY A 1 8.84 10.94 -2.97
C GLY A 1 9.83 9.85 -3.37
N TYR A 2 10.02 8.85 -2.51
CA TYR A 2 10.93 7.72 -2.78
C TYR A 2 10.16 6.42 -3.04
N ALA A 3 8.84 6.42 -2.84
CA ALA A 3 7.99 5.24 -2.97
C ALA A 3 8.06 4.62 -4.38
N GLN A 4 8.19 3.31 -4.43
CA GLN A 4 8.21 2.52 -5.66
C GLN A 4 7.17 1.38 -5.56
N GLY A 5 6.35 1.27 -6.61
CA GLY A 5 5.38 0.17 -6.73
C GLY A 5 6.09 -1.19 -6.76
N GLY A 6 5.53 -2.19 -6.05
CA GLY A 6 6.14 -3.52 -5.96
C GLY A 6 7.22 -3.68 -4.88
N ALA A 7 7.66 -2.61 -4.22
CA ALA A 7 8.71 -2.68 -3.19
C ALA A 7 8.28 -3.55 -1.99
N ARG A 8 9.21 -4.35 -1.51
CA ARG A 8 9.13 -5.10 -0.24
C ARG A 8 9.93 -4.36 0.84
N VAL A 9 9.82 -4.80 2.10
CA VAL A 9 10.48 -4.08 3.20
C VAL A 9 12.00 -4.06 3.04
N THR A 10 12.65 -5.22 2.93
CA THR A 10 14.13 -5.34 2.86
C THR A 10 14.63 -6.04 1.62
N VAL A 11 13.73 -6.68 0.84
CA VAL A 11 14.11 -7.46 -0.34
C VAL A 11 13.95 -6.61 -1.59
N SER A 12 15.05 -6.25 -2.21
CA SER A 12 15.10 -5.56 -3.50
C SER A 12 15.09 -6.53 -4.68
N SER A 13 14.73 -6.04 -5.85
CA SER A 13 14.88 -6.79 -7.10
C SER A 13 16.36 -7.09 -7.36
N PRO A 14 16.68 -8.25 -7.97
CA PRO A 14 18.06 -8.62 -8.26
C PRO A 14 18.78 -7.59 -9.13
N GLY A 15 20.09 -7.40 -8.86
CA GLY A 15 20.95 -6.55 -9.70
C GLY A 15 20.68 -5.05 -9.60
N GLY A 16 19.96 -4.58 -8.56
CA GLY A 16 19.62 -3.16 -8.39
C GLY A 16 18.52 -2.67 -9.34
N ALA A 17 17.81 -3.60 -9.99
CA ALA A 17 16.61 -3.27 -10.77
C ALA A 17 15.49 -2.75 -9.88
N LEU A 18 14.58 -1.95 -10.44
CA LEU A 18 13.39 -1.50 -9.74
C LEU A 18 12.35 -2.64 -9.61
N PRO A 19 11.61 -2.71 -8.50
CA PRO A 19 11.67 -1.83 -7.34
C PRO A 19 12.80 -2.16 -6.38
N ILE A 20 13.42 -1.13 -5.79
CA ILE A 20 14.28 -1.28 -4.62
C ILE A 20 13.43 -1.39 -3.35
N SER A 21 13.99 -2.00 -2.30
CA SER A 21 13.31 -2.17 -1.01
C SER A 21 12.99 -0.84 -0.31
N LEU A 22 12.08 -0.85 0.68
CA LEU A 22 11.87 0.31 1.53
C LEU A 22 13.14 0.70 2.26
N ALA A 23 13.94 -0.27 2.70
CA ALA A 23 15.23 -0.03 3.35
C ALA A 23 16.18 0.75 2.43
N ASP A 24 16.30 0.35 1.15
CA ASP A 24 17.13 1.07 0.17
C ASP A 24 16.58 2.45 -0.17
N GLN A 25 15.26 2.62 -0.20
CA GLN A 25 14.62 3.94 -0.40
C GLN A 25 14.96 4.90 0.75
N VAL A 26 14.91 4.42 2.00
CA VAL A 26 15.29 5.22 3.18
C VAL A 26 16.78 5.50 3.18
N ALA A 27 17.63 4.51 2.87
CA ALA A 27 19.07 4.71 2.74
C ALA A 27 19.40 5.76 1.66
N SER A 28 18.73 5.69 0.51
CA SER A 28 18.88 6.69 -0.56
C SER A 28 18.47 8.09 -0.11
N HIS A 29 17.42 8.21 0.71
CA HIS A 29 17.04 9.48 1.32
C HIS A 29 18.13 10.00 2.26
N ASN A 30 18.64 9.15 3.14
CA ASN A 30 19.59 9.53 4.18
C ASN A 30 20.98 9.87 3.62
N THR A 31 21.33 9.40 2.43
CA THR A 31 22.63 9.61 1.79
C THR A 31 22.57 10.55 0.58
N ARG A 32 21.39 11.09 0.24
CA ARG A 32 21.24 11.98 -0.93
C ARG A 32 22.15 13.20 -0.82
N SER A 33 22.79 13.57 -1.94
CA SER A 33 23.55 14.79 -2.08
C SER A 33 22.90 15.65 -3.17
N VAL A 34 21.88 16.42 -2.79
CA VAL A 34 21.16 17.33 -3.69
C VAL A 34 21.31 18.75 -3.15
N PRO A 35 21.85 19.71 -3.93
CA PRO A 35 21.98 21.10 -3.48
C PRO A 35 20.62 21.65 -3.01
N GLY A 36 20.62 22.29 -1.82
CA GLY A 36 19.42 22.85 -1.21
C GLY A 36 18.58 21.86 -0.38
N PHE A 37 18.95 20.57 -0.34
CA PHE A 37 18.31 19.59 0.53
C PHE A 37 19.31 19.02 1.54
N LYS A 38 18.91 18.94 2.80
CA LYS A 38 19.72 18.27 3.84
C LYS A 38 19.67 16.76 3.66
N ASN A 39 20.71 16.08 4.13
CA ASN A 39 20.69 14.63 4.35
C ASN A 39 19.89 14.32 5.61
N GLY A 40 19.09 13.26 5.57
CA GLY A 40 18.24 12.86 6.68
C GLY A 40 16.97 13.71 6.77
N PHE A 41 16.39 13.80 7.97
CA PHE A 41 15.09 14.40 8.22
C PHE A 41 15.21 15.67 9.05
N ASP A 42 14.31 16.63 8.78
CA ASP A 42 14.14 17.84 9.59
C ASP A 42 12.92 17.71 10.51
N SER A 43 12.91 18.46 11.62
CA SER A 43 11.79 18.49 12.58
C SER A 43 10.48 19.01 11.96
N GLY A 44 10.57 19.72 10.83
CA GLY A 44 9.43 20.22 10.06
C GLY A 44 8.82 19.18 9.11
N ASP A 45 9.54 18.10 8.82
CA ASP A 45 9.08 17.08 7.88
C ASP A 45 7.95 16.24 8.48
N ILE A 46 6.99 15.86 7.63
CA ILE A 46 6.04 14.79 7.90
C ILE A 46 6.44 13.60 7.06
N VAL A 47 6.80 12.49 7.71
CA VAL A 47 7.26 11.29 7.05
C VAL A 47 6.15 10.24 7.05
N PHE A 48 5.72 9.83 5.87
CA PHE A 48 4.77 8.73 5.68
C PHE A 48 5.50 7.45 5.35
N VAL A 49 5.25 6.40 6.13
CA VAL A 49 5.76 5.05 5.89
C VAL A 49 4.57 4.15 5.59
N PHE A 50 4.30 3.96 4.31
CA PHE A 50 3.23 3.09 3.83
C PHE A 50 3.80 2.07 2.84
N GLY A 51 4.14 0.92 3.34
CA GLY A 51 4.73 -0.16 2.55
C GLY A 51 4.67 -1.49 3.30
N GLY A 52 5.12 -2.56 2.63
CA GLY A 52 5.07 -3.92 3.15
C GLY A 52 3.92 -4.77 2.56
N ASN A 53 2.97 -4.20 1.79
CA ASN A 53 1.89 -4.97 1.16
C ASN A 53 2.42 -6.11 0.27
N ASN A 54 3.56 -5.91 -0.36
CA ASN A 54 4.13 -6.89 -1.28
C ASN A 54 4.75 -8.10 -0.56
N ASP A 55 5.08 -7.99 0.73
CA ASP A 55 5.60 -9.12 1.49
C ASP A 55 4.52 -10.20 1.71
N PRO A 56 3.33 -9.92 2.30
CA PRO A 56 2.23 -10.90 2.38
C PRO A 56 1.77 -11.43 1.02
N LEU A 57 1.65 -10.56 0.00
CA LEU A 57 1.22 -10.98 -1.33
C LEU A 57 2.21 -11.95 -1.99
N THR A 58 3.52 -11.70 -1.83
CA THR A 58 4.58 -12.60 -2.30
C THR A 58 4.51 -13.93 -1.58
N GLN A 59 4.36 -13.93 -0.25
CA GLN A 59 4.28 -15.15 0.53
C GLN A 59 3.02 -15.97 0.19
N ALA A 60 1.89 -15.31 -0.03
CA ALA A 60 0.67 -15.99 -0.49
C ALA A 60 0.89 -16.67 -1.86
N ALA A 61 1.56 -15.99 -2.80
CA ALA A 61 1.88 -16.56 -4.11
C ALA A 61 2.86 -17.75 -4.01
N LEU A 62 3.88 -17.67 -3.14
CA LEU A 62 4.82 -18.77 -2.91
C LEU A 62 4.15 -20.00 -2.32
N VAL A 63 3.20 -19.83 -1.39
CA VAL A 63 2.40 -20.95 -0.84
C VAL A 63 1.51 -21.53 -1.92
N GLY A 64 0.84 -20.71 -2.73
CA GLY A 64 0.00 -21.15 -3.84
C GLY A 64 0.78 -21.92 -4.91
N ALA A 65 2.06 -21.62 -5.09
CA ALA A 65 2.99 -22.34 -5.97
C ALA A 65 3.67 -23.55 -5.29
N ALA A 66 3.32 -23.89 -4.04
CA ALA A 66 3.98 -24.90 -3.22
C ALA A 66 5.51 -24.69 -3.05
N ALA A 67 6.00 -23.43 -3.23
CA ALA A 67 7.40 -23.08 -3.07
C ALA A 67 7.79 -22.77 -1.62
N THR A 68 6.82 -22.62 -0.74
CA THR A 68 7.01 -22.49 0.72
C THR A 68 5.82 -23.08 1.47
N THR A 69 5.99 -23.32 2.77
CA THR A 69 4.89 -23.78 3.63
C THR A 69 4.11 -22.59 4.21
N PRO A 70 2.82 -22.76 4.57
CA PRO A 70 2.05 -21.71 5.25
C PRO A 70 2.75 -21.18 6.53
N ALA A 71 3.33 -22.06 7.33
CA ALA A 71 4.03 -21.67 8.56
C ALA A 71 5.27 -20.81 8.27
N ALA A 72 6.07 -21.20 7.28
CA ALA A 72 7.23 -20.42 6.86
C ALA A 72 6.84 -19.05 6.27
N ALA A 73 5.74 -18.99 5.52
CA ALA A 73 5.21 -17.74 4.99
C ALA A 73 4.77 -16.78 6.13
N VAL A 74 4.07 -17.28 7.16
CA VAL A 74 3.72 -16.48 8.34
C VAL A 74 4.97 -15.94 9.05
N ALA A 75 5.98 -16.78 9.27
CA ALA A 75 7.24 -16.35 9.89
C ALA A 75 7.94 -15.27 9.05
N ALA A 76 7.95 -15.41 7.72
CA ALA A 76 8.57 -14.44 6.82
C ALA A 76 7.90 -13.07 6.88
N VAL A 77 6.57 -13.00 6.94
CA VAL A 77 5.86 -11.71 7.05
C VAL A 77 6.01 -11.08 8.43
N GLN A 78 6.10 -11.89 9.50
CA GLN A 78 6.42 -11.39 10.84
C GLN A 78 7.83 -10.76 10.88
N THR A 79 8.79 -11.40 10.23
CA THR A 79 10.14 -10.84 10.07
C THR A 79 10.08 -9.51 9.33
N ALA A 80 9.39 -9.43 8.19
CA ALA A 80 9.25 -8.18 7.43
C ALA A 80 8.59 -7.05 8.26
N GLY A 81 7.56 -7.35 9.05
CA GLY A 81 6.94 -6.37 9.95
C GLY A 81 7.91 -5.85 11.02
N THR A 82 8.71 -6.73 11.61
CA THR A 82 9.77 -6.39 12.58
C THR A 82 10.88 -5.54 11.95
N GLU A 83 11.31 -5.90 10.74
CA GLU A 83 12.31 -5.16 9.97
C GLU A 83 11.82 -3.75 9.62
N LEU A 84 10.55 -3.59 9.24
CA LEU A 84 9.97 -2.27 9.01
C LEU A 84 9.94 -1.42 10.28
N ALA A 85 9.58 -1.99 11.42
CA ALA A 85 9.63 -1.29 12.70
C ALA A 85 11.07 -0.85 13.05
N THR A 86 12.04 -1.71 12.82
CA THR A 86 13.47 -1.44 13.04
C THR A 86 13.96 -0.31 12.12
N LEU A 87 13.58 -0.34 10.85
CA LEU A 87 13.88 0.70 9.86
C LEU A 87 13.32 2.05 10.32
N VAL A 88 12.05 2.09 10.75
CA VAL A 88 11.40 3.32 11.24
C VAL A 88 12.14 3.89 12.46
N LYS A 89 12.48 3.04 13.43
CA LYS A 89 13.14 3.49 14.66
C LYS A 89 14.57 3.96 14.42
N ASN A 90 15.35 3.20 13.67
CA ASN A 90 16.79 3.42 13.55
C ASN A 90 17.17 4.35 12.41
N GLU A 91 16.45 4.32 11.30
CA GLU A 91 16.83 5.04 10.09
C GLU A 91 15.92 6.24 9.78
N ILE A 92 14.81 6.40 10.51
CA ILE A 92 13.91 7.55 10.35
C ILE A 92 13.86 8.37 11.65
N LEU A 93 13.37 7.79 12.74
CA LEU A 93 13.24 8.51 14.01
C LEU A 93 14.62 8.90 14.59
N ALA A 94 15.55 7.96 14.67
CA ALA A 94 16.90 8.23 15.17
C ALA A 94 17.72 9.16 14.25
N LYS A 95 17.26 9.38 13.01
CA LYS A 95 17.87 10.32 12.05
C LYS A 95 17.20 11.69 12.02
N GLY A 96 16.36 12.00 13.02
CA GLY A 96 15.83 13.34 13.26
C GLY A 96 14.38 13.58 12.85
N ALA A 97 13.69 12.60 12.27
CA ALA A 97 12.27 12.73 12.00
C ALA A 97 11.46 12.78 13.31
N THR A 98 10.63 13.80 13.49
CA THR A 98 9.80 13.97 14.69
C THR A 98 8.32 13.71 14.44
N ARG A 99 7.88 13.74 13.17
CA ARG A 99 6.49 13.51 12.75
C ARG A 99 6.47 12.34 11.76
N VAL A 100 6.37 11.12 12.28
CA VAL A 100 6.40 9.89 11.49
C VAL A 100 5.07 9.17 11.63
N ALA A 101 4.34 9.02 10.52
CA ALA A 101 3.10 8.27 10.43
C ALA A 101 3.37 6.94 9.72
N VAL A 102 3.12 5.83 10.42
CA VAL A 102 3.27 4.47 9.91
C VAL A 102 1.90 3.87 9.67
N PHE A 103 1.69 3.36 8.46
CA PHE A 103 0.42 2.75 8.09
C PHE A 103 0.41 1.26 8.40
N LEU A 104 -0.64 0.78 9.04
CA LEU A 104 -0.95 -0.64 9.05
C LEU A 104 -1.50 -1.04 7.68
N LEU A 105 -1.21 -2.26 7.27
CA LEU A 105 -1.72 -2.79 6.01
C LEU A 105 -3.22 -3.06 6.12
N PRO A 106 -4.03 -2.73 5.09
CA PRO A 106 -5.42 -3.19 5.02
C PRO A 106 -5.44 -4.71 4.83
N ASP A 107 -6.57 -5.35 5.15
CA ASP A 107 -6.76 -6.77 4.86
C ASP A 107 -6.76 -7.03 3.36
N GLY A 108 -5.64 -7.55 2.85
CA GLY A 108 -5.47 -7.84 1.43
C GLY A 108 -6.43 -8.92 0.91
N SER A 109 -6.94 -9.82 1.77
CA SER A 109 -7.91 -10.85 1.37
C SER A 109 -9.24 -10.28 0.91
N ALA A 110 -9.56 -9.07 1.37
CA ALA A 110 -10.76 -8.34 1.00
C ALA A 110 -10.63 -7.58 -0.34
N SER A 111 -9.46 -7.60 -0.99
CA SER A 111 -9.25 -6.96 -2.29
C SER A 111 -9.88 -7.78 -3.43
N PRO A 112 -10.20 -7.15 -4.58
CA PRO A 112 -10.76 -7.85 -5.74
C PRO A 112 -9.86 -8.99 -6.26
N ARG A 113 -8.54 -8.93 -6.00
CA ARG A 113 -7.60 -10.00 -6.36
C ARG A 113 -8.00 -11.36 -5.80
N PHE A 114 -8.60 -11.39 -4.61
CA PHE A 114 -9.01 -12.61 -3.95
C PHE A 114 -10.52 -12.83 -3.99
N ALA A 115 -11.27 -12.07 -4.81
CA ALA A 115 -12.73 -12.18 -4.87
C ALA A 115 -13.19 -13.63 -5.14
N ALA A 116 -12.54 -14.31 -6.09
CA ALA A 116 -12.85 -15.68 -6.50
C ALA A 116 -12.13 -16.76 -5.64
N ALA A 117 -11.28 -16.39 -4.68
CA ALA A 117 -10.60 -17.37 -3.83
C ALA A 117 -11.58 -18.02 -2.85
N ASP A 118 -11.30 -19.27 -2.50
CA ASP A 118 -12.07 -19.99 -1.45
C ASP A 118 -11.84 -19.38 -0.06
N ALA A 119 -12.68 -19.80 0.89
CA ALA A 119 -12.65 -19.27 2.25
C ALA A 119 -11.32 -19.57 2.98
N GLN A 120 -10.69 -20.72 2.70
CA GLN A 120 -9.43 -21.10 3.32
C GLN A 120 -8.29 -20.22 2.81
N THR A 121 -8.22 -19.98 1.51
CA THR A 121 -7.24 -19.07 0.89
C THR A 121 -7.41 -17.65 1.42
N LYS A 122 -8.66 -17.14 1.49
CA LYS A 122 -8.93 -15.80 2.06
C LYS A 122 -8.49 -15.71 3.52
N ALA A 123 -8.82 -16.70 4.34
CA ALA A 123 -8.42 -16.73 5.75
C ALA A 123 -6.90 -16.75 5.91
N PHE A 124 -6.19 -17.52 5.09
CA PHE A 124 -4.74 -17.56 5.11
C PHE A 124 -4.11 -16.20 4.68
N VAL A 125 -4.62 -15.57 3.63
CA VAL A 125 -4.15 -14.25 3.21
C VAL A 125 -4.40 -13.22 4.32
N ALA A 126 -5.60 -13.18 4.92
CA ALA A 126 -5.89 -12.30 6.06
C ALA A 126 -4.90 -12.53 7.22
N GLN A 127 -4.57 -13.79 7.52
CA GLN A 127 -3.57 -14.15 8.54
C GLN A 127 -2.19 -13.56 8.24
N LEU A 128 -1.73 -13.58 6.98
CA LEU A 128 -0.45 -13.00 6.60
C LEU A 128 -0.41 -11.49 6.86
N PHE A 129 -1.45 -10.75 6.46
CA PHE A 129 -1.54 -9.30 6.71
C PHE A 129 -1.63 -8.98 8.21
N ALA A 130 -2.41 -9.73 8.97
CA ALA A 130 -2.52 -9.59 10.42
C ALA A 130 -1.18 -9.88 11.12
N ALA A 131 -0.45 -10.92 10.71
CA ALA A 131 0.85 -11.29 11.27
C ALA A 131 1.89 -10.20 11.02
N PHE A 132 1.93 -9.60 9.82
CA PHE A 132 2.76 -8.45 9.51
C PHE A 132 2.44 -7.26 10.41
N ASN A 133 1.17 -6.86 10.48
CA ASN A 133 0.73 -5.71 11.29
C ASN A 133 1.02 -5.91 12.78
N THR A 134 0.82 -7.12 13.31
CA THR A 134 1.13 -7.44 14.71
C THR A 134 2.61 -7.28 15.00
N ALA A 135 3.47 -7.80 14.13
CA ALA A 135 4.92 -7.69 14.28
C ALA A 135 5.40 -6.23 14.17
N LEU A 136 4.84 -5.47 13.23
CA LEU A 136 5.10 -4.03 13.06
C LEU A 136 4.72 -3.25 14.31
N LEU A 137 3.49 -3.42 14.82
CA LEU A 137 3.02 -2.74 16.04
C LEU A 137 3.86 -3.08 17.26
N THR A 138 4.18 -4.37 17.44
CA THR A 138 5.03 -4.83 18.54
C THR A 138 6.42 -4.17 18.46
N GLY A 139 7.01 -4.14 17.27
CA GLY A 139 8.33 -3.54 17.06
C GLY A 139 8.34 -2.02 17.23
N LEU A 140 7.23 -1.32 16.95
CA LEU A 140 7.10 0.13 17.15
C LEU A 140 6.73 0.53 18.59
N SER A 141 6.43 -0.42 19.45
CA SER A 141 6.06 -0.14 20.84
C SER A 141 7.12 0.75 21.51
N GLY A 142 6.64 1.79 22.25
CA GLY A 142 7.49 2.76 22.93
C GLY A 142 8.18 3.78 22.00
N SER A 143 7.95 3.76 20.70
CA SER A 143 8.43 4.80 19.77
C SER A 143 7.46 5.98 19.70
N SER A 144 7.91 7.10 19.14
CA SER A 144 7.06 8.29 18.89
C SER A 144 6.29 8.24 17.57
N ALA A 145 6.41 7.16 16.79
CA ALA A 145 5.69 7.01 15.54
C ALA A 145 4.18 6.96 15.78
N GLN A 146 3.41 7.70 14.98
CA GLN A 146 1.96 7.66 14.99
C GLN A 146 1.45 6.57 14.04
N ILE A 147 0.40 5.88 14.42
CA ILE A 147 -0.16 4.79 13.63
C ILE A 147 -1.40 5.28 12.88
N ILE A 148 -1.45 5.00 11.58
CA ILE A 148 -2.64 5.15 10.74
C ILE A 148 -3.14 3.74 10.39
N ASP A 149 -4.28 3.36 10.94
CA ASP A 149 -4.90 2.07 10.67
C ASP A 149 -5.67 2.13 9.34
N SER A 150 -4.98 1.83 8.24
CA SER A 150 -5.63 1.77 6.93
C SER A 150 -6.59 0.57 6.81
N GLY A 151 -6.40 -0.47 7.62
CA GLY A 151 -7.34 -1.59 7.69
C GLY A 151 -8.70 -1.15 8.19
N ALA A 152 -8.76 -0.40 9.30
CA ALA A 152 -10.00 0.18 9.81
C ALA A 152 -10.62 1.18 8.82
N ILE A 153 -9.81 2.01 8.15
CA ILE A 153 -10.28 2.96 7.13
C ILE A 153 -10.96 2.23 5.97
N PHE A 154 -10.33 1.19 5.41
CA PHE A 154 -10.92 0.41 4.31
C PHE A 154 -12.12 -0.44 4.76
N ALA A 155 -12.14 -0.95 5.98
CA ALA A 155 -13.28 -1.66 6.54
C ALA A 155 -14.50 -0.72 6.68
N ALA A 156 -14.33 0.52 7.11
CA ALA A 156 -15.40 1.50 7.24
C ALA A 156 -16.04 1.84 5.89
N VAL A 157 -15.24 2.07 4.83
CA VAL A 157 -15.78 2.37 3.51
C VAL A 157 -16.52 1.16 2.91
N ARG A 158 -16.04 -0.04 3.15
CA ARG A 158 -16.72 -1.27 2.67
C ARG A 158 -18.05 -1.52 3.40
N ALA A 159 -18.13 -1.17 4.69
CA ALA A 159 -19.37 -1.30 5.46
C ALA A 159 -20.46 -0.30 5.03
N ASN A 160 -20.06 0.92 4.64
CA ASN A 160 -20.99 2.00 4.28
C ASN A 160 -20.49 2.78 3.05
N PRO A 161 -20.39 2.17 1.86
CA PRO A 161 -19.75 2.79 0.70
C PRO A 161 -20.41 4.11 0.28
N GLY A 162 -21.74 4.19 0.32
CA GLY A 162 -22.48 5.39 -0.07
C GLY A 162 -22.16 6.62 0.78
N SER A 163 -21.88 6.44 2.07
CA SER A 163 -21.48 7.53 2.97
C SER A 163 -20.14 8.17 2.59
N PHE A 164 -19.34 7.48 1.79
CA PHE A 164 -18.04 7.92 1.30
C PHE A 164 -18.04 8.20 -0.21
N GLY A 165 -19.21 8.21 -0.86
CA GLY A 165 -19.36 8.50 -2.27
C GLY A 165 -19.03 7.34 -3.22
N PHE A 166 -18.91 6.10 -2.70
CA PHE A 166 -18.66 4.93 -3.53
C PHE A 166 -19.96 4.21 -3.91
N THR A 167 -20.03 3.79 -5.15
CA THR A 167 -21.08 2.92 -5.70
C THR A 167 -20.63 1.47 -5.83
N ASN A 168 -19.30 1.23 -5.79
CA ASN A 168 -18.72 -0.11 -5.89
C ASN A 168 -17.41 -0.18 -5.10
N VAL A 169 -17.31 -1.17 -4.21
CA VAL A 169 -16.14 -1.40 -3.34
C VAL A 169 -15.55 -2.80 -3.48
N ASP A 170 -16.09 -3.63 -4.38
CA ASP A 170 -15.73 -5.04 -4.53
C ASP A 170 -15.22 -5.40 -5.92
N SER A 171 -15.58 -4.61 -6.95
CA SER A 171 -15.18 -4.85 -8.33
C SER A 171 -14.12 -3.86 -8.78
N VAL A 172 -13.39 -4.24 -9.84
CA VAL A 172 -12.37 -3.39 -10.46
C VAL A 172 -12.99 -2.42 -11.46
N ALA A 173 -12.48 -1.19 -11.50
CA ALA A 173 -12.91 -0.19 -12.48
C ALA A 173 -12.26 -0.39 -13.85
N CYS A 174 -11.04 -0.95 -13.91
CA CYS A 174 -10.30 -1.16 -15.13
C CYS A 174 -10.69 -2.47 -15.82
N SER A 175 -10.83 -2.43 -17.13
CA SER A 175 -11.21 -3.60 -17.96
C SER A 175 -9.97 -4.29 -18.49
N ALA A 176 -9.71 -5.52 -18.07
CA ALA A 176 -8.62 -6.35 -18.60
C ALA A 176 -8.68 -6.50 -20.12
N ALA A 177 -9.89 -6.68 -20.70
CA ALA A 177 -10.07 -6.81 -22.11
C ALA A 177 -9.70 -5.52 -22.88
N LYS A 178 -10.12 -4.35 -22.39
CA LYS A 178 -9.75 -3.05 -22.99
C LYS A 178 -8.25 -2.79 -22.89
N ILE A 179 -7.65 -3.05 -21.73
CA ILE A 179 -6.21 -2.86 -21.50
C ILE A 179 -5.42 -3.81 -22.40
N SER A 180 -5.83 -5.06 -22.52
CA SER A 180 -5.21 -6.03 -23.44
C SER A 180 -5.28 -5.53 -24.88
N ALA A 181 -6.42 -5.02 -25.33
CA ALA A 181 -6.55 -4.46 -26.69
C ALA A 181 -5.64 -3.25 -26.90
N ILE A 182 -5.57 -2.32 -25.94
CA ILE A 182 -4.73 -1.12 -25.99
C ILE A 182 -3.25 -1.46 -26.03
N THR A 183 -2.83 -2.49 -25.30
CA THR A 183 -1.42 -2.90 -25.18
C THR A 183 -1.01 -3.97 -26.21
N GLY A 184 -1.88 -4.28 -27.18
CA GLY A 184 -1.59 -5.32 -28.16
C GLY A 184 -1.45 -6.72 -27.55
N GLY A 185 -2.16 -7.00 -26.46
CA GLY A 185 -2.12 -8.28 -25.76
C GLY A 185 -0.98 -8.45 -24.75
N GLN A 186 -0.16 -7.42 -24.56
CA GLN A 186 1.00 -7.51 -23.66
C GLN A 186 0.62 -7.43 -22.17
N VAL A 187 -0.47 -6.74 -21.85
CA VAL A 187 -1.00 -6.63 -20.49
C VAL A 187 -2.40 -7.23 -20.47
N THR A 188 -2.58 -8.34 -19.77
CA THR A 188 -3.83 -9.11 -19.76
C THR A 188 -4.55 -9.11 -18.40
N ASP A 189 -3.91 -8.59 -17.36
CA ASP A 189 -4.40 -8.62 -15.98
C ASP A 189 -5.25 -7.40 -15.56
N GLY A 190 -5.46 -6.44 -16.46
CA GLY A 190 -6.22 -5.23 -16.15
C GLY A 190 -5.47 -4.24 -15.27
N SER A 191 -4.13 -4.28 -15.26
CA SER A 191 -3.29 -3.40 -14.44
C SER A 191 -3.66 -1.94 -14.56
N SER A 192 -3.81 -1.28 -13.41
CA SER A 192 -4.13 0.16 -13.30
C SER A 192 -3.07 1.07 -13.94
N LEU A 193 -1.84 0.60 -14.11
CA LEU A 193 -0.76 1.34 -14.79
C LEU A 193 -1.10 1.71 -16.24
N PHE A 194 -1.95 0.93 -16.89
CA PHE A 194 -2.37 1.14 -18.29
C PHE A 194 -3.84 1.56 -18.40
N CYS A 195 -4.50 1.87 -17.27
CA CYS A 195 -5.91 2.18 -17.20
C CYS A 195 -6.12 3.71 -17.17
N ASN A 196 -6.24 4.31 -18.34
CA ASN A 196 -6.58 5.73 -18.44
C ASN A 196 -8.08 5.94 -18.27
N ALA A 197 -8.48 6.85 -17.40
CA ALA A 197 -9.87 7.19 -17.11
C ALA A 197 -10.33 8.49 -17.81
N SER A 198 -9.46 9.18 -18.56
CA SER A 198 -9.81 10.45 -19.21
C SER A 198 -10.83 10.27 -20.31
N PRO A 199 -11.90 11.06 -20.35
CA PRO A 199 -12.87 11.02 -21.44
C PRO A 199 -12.23 11.39 -22.80
N GLY A 200 -12.66 10.73 -23.87
CA GLY A 200 -12.28 11.09 -25.23
C GLY A 200 -10.88 10.67 -25.67
N VAL A 201 -10.09 10.03 -24.82
CA VAL A 201 -8.82 9.44 -25.25
C VAL A 201 -9.04 8.03 -25.80
N PRO A 202 -8.30 7.64 -26.87
CA PRO A 202 -8.44 6.30 -27.47
C PRO A 202 -8.05 5.17 -26.51
N PHE A 203 -7.46 5.51 -25.35
CA PHE A 203 -6.91 4.59 -24.38
C PHE A 203 -7.70 4.55 -23.05
N ASN A 204 -9.01 4.84 -23.09
CA ASN A 204 -9.86 4.68 -21.90
C ASN A 204 -9.97 3.20 -21.52
N GLY A 205 -9.31 2.81 -20.44
CA GLY A 205 -9.25 1.44 -19.93
C GLY A 205 -10.39 1.05 -19.00
N LEU A 206 -11.30 1.98 -18.65
CA LEU A 206 -12.39 1.68 -17.72
C LEU A 206 -13.41 0.70 -18.31
N ALA A 207 -13.91 -0.20 -17.48
CA ALA A 207 -15.05 -1.04 -17.81
C ALA A 207 -16.29 -0.20 -18.09
N THR A 208 -17.20 -0.72 -18.90
CA THR A 208 -18.44 -0.02 -19.23
C THR A 208 -19.25 0.24 -17.96
N GLY A 209 -19.63 1.50 -17.73
CA GLY A 209 -20.35 1.92 -16.52
C GLY A 209 -19.49 2.09 -15.27
N ALA A 210 -18.20 1.76 -15.31
CA ALA A 210 -17.29 2.00 -14.20
C ALA A 210 -16.83 3.46 -14.14
N SER A 211 -16.50 3.91 -12.94
CA SER A 211 -16.04 5.28 -12.67
C SER A 211 -14.82 5.26 -11.78
N ALA A 212 -13.78 5.99 -12.16
CA ALA A 212 -12.58 6.16 -11.34
C ALA A 212 -12.82 6.99 -10.06
N SER A 213 -13.95 7.67 -9.94
CA SER A 213 -14.31 8.46 -8.75
C SER A 213 -15.22 7.72 -7.78
N THR A 214 -16.01 6.73 -8.25
CA THR A 214 -17.02 6.05 -7.41
C THR A 214 -16.79 4.56 -7.24
N TYR A 215 -15.79 3.98 -7.89
CA TYR A 215 -15.26 2.66 -7.60
C TYR A 215 -14.08 2.78 -6.65
N LEU A 216 -13.99 1.89 -5.67
CA LEU A 216 -12.88 1.90 -4.71
C LEU A 216 -11.58 1.37 -5.35
N PHE A 217 -11.68 0.30 -6.15
CA PHE A 217 -10.52 -0.36 -6.75
C PHE A 217 -10.42 -0.12 -8.27
N ALA A 218 -9.22 0.23 -8.71
CA ALA A 218 -8.87 0.33 -10.13
C ALA A 218 -8.62 -1.05 -10.73
N ASP A 219 -7.79 -1.86 -10.07
CA ASP A 219 -7.47 -3.24 -10.42
C ASP A 219 -7.59 -4.17 -9.20
N GLY A 220 -6.98 -5.34 -9.25
CA GLY A 220 -7.09 -6.35 -8.21
C GLY A 220 -6.65 -5.90 -6.81
N VAL A 221 -5.82 -4.86 -6.69
CA VAL A 221 -5.24 -4.40 -5.41
C VAL A 221 -5.14 -2.89 -5.27
N HIS A 222 -5.05 -2.14 -6.37
CA HIS A 222 -4.81 -0.70 -6.33
C HIS A 222 -6.12 0.10 -6.27
N PRO A 223 -6.20 1.13 -5.41
CA PRO A 223 -7.33 2.04 -5.41
C PRO A 223 -7.43 2.86 -6.73
N THR A 224 -8.64 3.31 -7.04
CA THR A 224 -8.88 4.33 -8.07
C THR A 224 -8.41 5.72 -7.61
N THR A 225 -8.53 6.73 -8.46
CA THR A 225 -8.34 8.14 -8.04
C THR A 225 -9.34 8.54 -6.94
N GLY A 226 -10.58 8.04 -6.99
CA GLY A 226 -11.56 8.21 -5.90
C GLY A 226 -11.12 7.52 -4.62
N GLY A 227 -10.59 6.28 -4.71
CA GLY A 227 -10.04 5.55 -3.56
C GLY A 227 -8.82 6.25 -2.95
N HIS A 228 -7.91 6.77 -3.77
CA HIS A 228 -6.77 7.57 -3.29
C HIS A 228 -7.21 8.88 -2.62
N LYS A 229 -8.19 9.59 -3.23
CA LYS A 229 -8.73 10.80 -2.61
C LYS A 229 -9.35 10.50 -1.25
N PHE A 230 -10.17 9.44 -1.17
CA PHE A 230 -10.76 9.00 0.09
C PHE A 230 -9.68 8.74 1.16
N LEU A 231 -8.65 7.97 0.83
CA LEU A 231 -7.55 7.69 1.75
C LEU A 231 -6.85 8.99 2.18
N ALA A 232 -6.59 9.91 1.25
CA ALA A 232 -5.95 11.19 1.55
C ALA A 232 -6.80 12.04 2.52
N ASP A 233 -8.13 12.07 2.33
CA ASP A 233 -9.06 12.79 3.23
C ASP A 233 -9.03 12.17 4.66
N GLN A 234 -9.00 10.84 4.78
CA GLN A 234 -8.88 10.16 6.07
C GLN A 234 -7.53 10.45 6.74
N VAL A 235 -6.44 10.37 5.97
CA VAL A 235 -5.09 10.70 6.47
C VAL A 235 -5.02 12.14 6.93
N TRP A 236 -5.61 13.08 6.17
CA TRP A 236 -5.68 14.48 6.57
C TRP A 236 -6.37 14.68 7.93
N GLY A 237 -7.47 13.96 8.16
CA GLY A 237 -8.13 13.90 9.48
C GLY A 237 -7.19 13.43 10.58
N LYS A 238 -6.43 12.36 10.33
CA LYS A 238 -5.43 11.86 11.30
C LYS A 238 -4.30 12.86 11.58
N LEU A 239 -3.83 13.58 10.57
CA LEU A 239 -2.81 14.63 10.79
C LEU A 239 -3.32 15.77 11.70
N LYS A 240 -4.62 16.11 11.60
CA LYS A 240 -5.26 17.05 12.54
C LYS A 240 -5.33 16.47 13.96
N GLU A 241 -5.73 15.20 14.12
CA GLU A 241 -5.75 14.50 15.40
C GLU A 241 -4.35 14.46 16.06
N PHE A 242 -3.29 14.28 15.26
CA PHE A 242 -1.90 14.31 15.73
C PHE A 242 -1.38 15.73 16.04
N GLY A 243 -2.14 16.76 15.69
CA GLY A 243 -1.71 18.16 15.86
C GLY A 243 -0.59 18.58 14.92
N TRP A 244 -0.41 17.88 13.79
CA TRP A 244 0.66 18.17 12.84
C TRP A 244 0.26 19.18 11.75
N VAL A 245 -1.02 19.39 11.58
CA VAL A 245 -1.60 20.38 10.67
C VAL A 245 -2.68 21.17 11.40
N PRO A 246 -2.98 22.43 10.98
CA PRO A 246 -4.04 23.22 11.59
C PRO A 246 -5.41 22.55 11.52
N SER A 247 -6.20 22.65 12.60
CA SER A 247 -7.53 22.07 12.65
C SER A 247 -8.57 22.78 11.78
N ASN A 248 -8.29 24.03 11.43
CA ASN A 248 -9.20 24.95 10.70
C ASN A 248 -8.95 25.06 9.19
N LEU A 249 -8.15 24.15 8.63
CA LEU A 249 -7.94 24.03 7.18
C LEU A 249 -8.76 22.89 6.60
#